data_50e50ae7dd5505c62034dd6f86d384c9
#
_entry.id   50e50ae7dd5505c62034dd6f86d384c9
#
_cell.length_a   1.000
_cell.length_b   1.000
_cell.length_c   1.000
_cell.angle_alpha   90.00
_cell.angle_beta   90.00
_cell.angle_gamma   90.00
#
_symmetry.space_group_name_H-M   'P 1'
#
loop_
_entity.id
_entity.type
_entity.pdbx_description
1 polymer ?
#
loop_
_entity_poly.entity_id
_entity_poly.type
_entity_poly.pdbx_seq_one_letter_code
_entity_poly.pdbx_strand_id
1 'polypeptide(L)'
;AIRGVPSGVSLPSPPTHQTQYSIEESVAKMIQSMSMAWGFRVPVYPKISGTSAALAVLNNLTRNPYAAGLAIDGEDGGTGAAYNVSMNHMGHPIASNIRDGYLTLVKLGMQNQLPLFAGGGVGKTGNLAANAAALIMLGASGIQAGKYIMQATAGCLGSETDRCNICNIGLCPKGITSQD
;
A
#
# COMPACT_ATOMS: atom_id res chain seq x y z
N ALA A 1 -3.32 22.22 -14.84
CA ALA A 1 -3.05 21.46 -13.61
C ALA A 1 -3.59 20.04 -13.75
N ILE A 2 -2.73 19.01 -13.67
CA ILE A 2 -3.08 17.59 -13.85
C ILE A 2 -4.15 17.14 -12.83
N ARG A 3 -4.21 17.75 -11.66
CA ARG A 3 -5.16 17.40 -10.58
C ARG A 3 -6.34 18.36 -10.44
N GLY A 4 -6.57 19.23 -11.40
CA GLY A 4 -7.73 20.14 -11.39
C GLY A 4 -7.72 21.24 -10.33
N VAL A 5 -6.57 21.48 -9.68
CA VAL A 5 -6.41 22.54 -8.68
C VAL A 5 -5.49 23.64 -9.18
N PRO A 6 -5.64 24.90 -8.71
CA PRO A 6 -4.73 25.99 -9.06
C PRO A 6 -3.28 25.69 -8.68
N SER A 7 -2.33 26.27 -9.42
CA SER A 7 -0.92 26.19 -9.08
C SER A 7 -0.66 26.78 -7.70
N GLY A 8 0.20 26.15 -6.90
CA GLY A 8 0.54 26.58 -5.54
C GLY A 8 -0.40 26.07 -4.44
N VAL A 9 -1.49 25.40 -4.79
CA VAL A 9 -2.36 24.76 -3.80
C VAL A 9 -1.82 23.38 -3.44
N SER A 10 -1.54 23.15 -2.16
CA SER A 10 -1.15 21.84 -1.65
C SER A 10 -2.33 20.89 -1.68
N LEU A 11 -2.12 19.68 -2.17
CA LEU A 11 -3.14 18.65 -2.29
C LEU A 11 -2.65 17.35 -1.67
N PRO A 12 -2.58 17.28 -0.34
CA PRO A 12 -2.22 16.04 0.32
C PRO A 12 -3.34 15.00 0.19
N SER A 13 -2.96 13.75 -0.01
CA SER A 13 -3.92 12.63 0.06
C SER A 13 -4.36 12.44 1.52
N PRO A 14 -5.66 12.49 1.81
CA PRO A 14 -6.14 12.24 3.16
C PRO A 14 -5.94 10.77 3.54
N PRO A 15 -5.73 10.48 4.83
CA PRO A 15 -5.54 9.10 5.31
C PRO A 15 -6.80 8.24 5.19
N THR A 16 -7.98 8.88 5.12
CA THR A 16 -9.28 8.22 5.00
C THR A 16 -10.15 8.96 4.00
N HIS A 17 -11.13 8.28 3.42
CA HIS A 17 -12.13 8.91 2.58
C HIS A 17 -13.13 9.70 3.44
N GLN A 18 -13.26 11.00 3.18
CA GLN A 18 -14.11 11.91 3.97
C GLN A 18 -15.60 11.58 3.94
N THR A 19 -16.05 10.86 2.93
CA THR A 19 -17.48 10.52 2.74
C THR A 19 -17.85 9.18 3.39
N GLN A 20 -16.95 8.55 4.13
CA GLN A 20 -17.16 7.22 4.68
C GLN A 20 -16.84 7.20 6.17
N TYR A 21 -17.66 6.48 6.92
CA TYR A 21 -17.63 6.49 8.38
C TYR A 21 -16.41 5.74 8.95
N SER A 22 -16.04 4.63 8.34
CA SER A 22 -14.92 3.79 8.83
C SER A 22 -14.07 3.26 7.68
N ILE A 23 -12.86 2.78 8.00
CA ILE A 23 -11.98 2.11 7.05
C ILE A 23 -12.62 0.84 6.51
N GLU A 24 -13.27 0.07 7.38
CA GLU A 24 -13.96 -1.18 7.04
C GLU A 24 -15.07 -0.93 6.02
N GLU A 25 -15.88 0.08 6.27
CA GLU A 25 -16.97 0.48 5.35
C GLU A 25 -16.39 0.99 4.03
N SER A 26 -15.36 1.82 4.10
CA SER A 26 -14.67 2.36 2.93
C SER A 26 -14.16 1.24 2.03
N VAL A 27 -13.45 0.28 2.61
CA VAL A 27 -12.87 -0.84 1.88
C VAL A 27 -13.97 -1.74 1.31
N ALA A 28 -14.99 -2.08 2.09
CA ALA A 28 -16.10 -2.93 1.64
C ALA A 28 -16.88 -2.30 0.48
N LYS A 29 -17.24 -1.02 0.58
CA LYS A 29 -17.93 -0.29 -0.48
C LYS A 29 -17.09 -0.12 -1.73
N MET A 30 -15.80 0.15 -1.57
CA MET A 30 -14.88 0.28 -2.70
C MET A 30 -14.77 -1.04 -3.47
N ILE A 31 -14.55 -2.15 -2.78
CA ILE A 31 -14.49 -3.48 -3.40
C ILE A 31 -15.79 -3.77 -4.15
N GLN A 32 -16.93 -3.57 -3.51
CA GLN A 32 -18.23 -3.82 -4.12
C GLN A 32 -18.43 -2.97 -5.37
N SER A 33 -18.21 -1.66 -5.28
CA SER A 33 -18.42 -0.75 -6.41
C SER A 33 -17.50 -1.08 -7.57
N MET A 34 -16.22 -1.35 -7.32
CA MET A 34 -15.26 -1.71 -8.38
C MET A 34 -15.59 -3.07 -8.98
N SER A 35 -15.96 -4.05 -8.18
CA SER A 35 -16.34 -5.38 -8.67
C SER A 35 -17.60 -5.31 -9.54
N MET A 36 -18.60 -4.53 -9.13
CA MET A 36 -19.80 -4.31 -9.94
C MET A 36 -19.52 -3.61 -11.25
N ALA A 37 -18.68 -2.55 -11.23
CA ALA A 37 -18.32 -1.81 -12.45
C ALA A 37 -17.64 -2.68 -13.51
N TRP A 38 -16.90 -3.70 -13.11
CA TRP A 38 -16.21 -4.64 -13.99
C TRP A 38 -16.94 -5.97 -14.17
N GLY A 39 -18.18 -6.07 -13.70
CA GLY A 39 -18.99 -7.29 -13.81
C GLY A 39 -18.36 -8.50 -13.13
N PHE A 40 -17.66 -8.28 -12.00
CA PHE A 40 -16.99 -9.30 -11.18
C PHE A 40 -15.90 -10.12 -11.92
N ARG A 41 -15.36 -9.61 -13.02
CA ARG A 41 -14.33 -10.30 -13.81
C ARG A 41 -12.91 -9.95 -13.41
N VAL A 42 -12.72 -8.88 -12.66
CA VAL A 42 -11.40 -8.40 -12.23
C VAL A 42 -11.28 -8.53 -10.72
N PRO A 43 -10.24 -9.20 -10.21
CA PRO A 43 -10.00 -9.29 -8.78
C PRO A 43 -9.63 -7.92 -8.21
N VAL A 44 -10.22 -7.55 -7.07
CA VAL A 44 -9.97 -6.28 -6.39
C VAL A 44 -9.21 -6.54 -5.10
N TYR A 45 -8.04 -5.91 -4.99
CA TYR A 45 -7.17 -5.97 -3.81
C TYR A 45 -7.07 -4.58 -3.19
N PRO A 46 -7.76 -4.30 -2.07
CA PRO A 46 -7.55 -3.05 -1.36
C PRO A 46 -6.14 -3.00 -0.78
N LYS A 47 -5.55 -1.81 -0.78
CA LYS A 47 -4.28 -1.55 -0.11
C LYS A 47 -4.50 -0.56 1.04
N ILE A 48 -4.01 -0.93 2.21
CA ILE A 48 -4.15 -0.15 3.44
C ILE A 48 -2.81 0.01 4.13
N SER A 49 -2.71 1.02 4.98
CA SER A 49 -1.55 1.18 5.87
C SER A 49 -1.55 0.10 6.95
N GLY A 50 -0.37 -0.37 7.31
CA GLY A 50 -0.17 -1.32 8.39
C GLY A 50 -0.38 -0.68 9.75
N THR A 51 -1.59 -0.81 10.28
CA THR A 51 -2.00 -0.34 11.60
C THR A 51 -2.83 -1.43 12.27
N SER A 52 -3.19 -1.24 13.54
CA SER A 52 -4.13 -2.15 14.24
C SER A 52 -5.48 -2.25 13.50
N ALA A 53 -5.88 -1.22 12.78
CA ALA A 53 -7.06 -1.23 11.93
C ALA A 53 -6.96 -2.23 10.76
N ALA A 54 -5.74 -2.59 10.33
CA ALA A 54 -5.55 -3.59 9.28
C ALA A 54 -6.16 -4.95 9.64
N LEU A 55 -6.10 -5.34 10.91
CA LEU A 55 -6.69 -6.58 11.39
C LEU A 55 -8.22 -6.55 11.37
N ALA A 56 -8.82 -5.41 11.71
CA ALA A 56 -10.26 -5.22 11.63
C ALA A 56 -10.74 -5.26 10.17
N VAL A 57 -10.02 -4.58 9.27
CA VAL A 57 -10.28 -4.66 7.83
C VAL A 57 -10.17 -6.10 7.33
N LEU A 58 -9.12 -6.81 7.71
CA LEU A 58 -8.91 -8.20 7.31
C LEU A 58 -10.09 -9.10 7.76
N ASN A 59 -10.54 -8.96 9.01
CA ASN A 59 -11.70 -9.69 9.51
C ASN A 59 -12.98 -9.37 8.72
N ASN A 60 -13.15 -8.15 8.27
CA ASN A 60 -14.27 -7.75 7.42
C ASN A 60 -14.15 -8.35 6.00
N LEU A 61 -12.94 -8.34 5.42
CA LEU A 61 -12.69 -8.88 4.09
C LEU A 61 -12.96 -10.38 4.00
N THR A 62 -12.71 -11.15 5.06
CA THR A 62 -13.01 -12.60 5.07
C THR A 62 -14.50 -12.90 4.91
N ARG A 63 -15.35 -11.92 5.15
CA ARG A 63 -16.81 -12.02 4.98
C ARG A 63 -17.29 -11.41 3.67
N ASN A 64 -16.41 -10.77 2.91
CA ASN A 64 -16.76 -10.13 1.65
C ASN A 64 -16.44 -11.07 0.47
N PRO A 65 -17.47 -11.60 -0.22
CA PRO A 65 -17.25 -12.58 -1.30
C PRO A 65 -16.54 -12.02 -2.52
N TYR A 66 -16.35 -10.71 -2.59
CA TYR A 66 -15.71 -10.04 -3.72
C TYR A 66 -14.27 -9.64 -3.42
N ALA A 67 -13.81 -9.81 -2.19
CA ALA A 67 -12.43 -9.52 -1.82
C ALA A 67 -11.50 -10.60 -2.39
N ALA A 68 -10.54 -10.19 -3.20
CA ALA A 68 -9.57 -11.09 -3.80
C ALA A 68 -8.29 -11.24 -2.95
N GLY A 69 -8.07 -10.39 -1.98
CA GLY A 69 -6.93 -10.35 -1.08
C GLY A 69 -6.74 -8.99 -0.44
N LEU A 70 -5.65 -8.80 0.28
CA LEU A 70 -5.30 -7.55 0.95
C LEU A 70 -3.82 -7.22 0.71
N ALA A 71 -3.53 -5.98 0.34
CA ALA A 71 -2.17 -5.43 0.36
C ALA A 71 -1.99 -4.55 1.60
N ILE A 72 -0.92 -4.77 2.34
CA ILE A 72 -0.57 -3.98 3.53
C ILE A 72 0.74 -3.24 3.25
N ASP A 73 0.72 -1.91 3.38
CA ASP A 73 1.93 -1.09 3.39
C ASP A 73 2.42 -0.93 4.84
N GLY A 74 3.69 -1.21 5.07
CA GLY A 74 4.35 -0.88 6.33
C GLY A 74 4.57 0.62 6.51
N GLU A 75 5.12 1.02 7.65
CA GLU A 75 5.37 2.42 8.02
C GLU A 75 6.19 3.21 6.98
N ASP A 76 7.07 2.54 6.25
CA ASP A 76 7.86 3.12 5.15
C ASP A 76 7.11 3.18 3.81
N GLY A 77 5.86 2.74 3.78
CA GLY A 77 5.00 2.75 2.60
C GLY A 77 4.12 3.98 2.61
N GLY A 78 4.27 4.81 1.63
CA GLY A 78 3.43 5.99 1.48
C GLY A 78 3.60 6.61 0.10
N THR A 79 2.63 7.38 -0.32
CA THR A 79 2.75 8.17 -1.55
C THR A 79 3.39 9.51 -1.23
N GLY A 80 4.15 10.09 -2.17
CA GLY A 80 4.69 11.44 -2.04
C GLY A 80 3.62 12.55 -1.89
N ALA A 81 2.35 12.20 -2.00
CA ALA A 81 1.22 13.10 -1.80
C ALA A 81 0.62 13.04 -0.39
N ALA A 82 1.05 12.12 0.47
CA ALA A 82 0.60 12.05 1.85
C ALA A 82 1.30 13.11 2.72
N TYR A 83 0.73 13.41 3.88
CA TYR A 83 1.42 14.23 4.88
C TYR A 83 2.71 13.55 5.34
N ASN A 84 3.77 14.32 5.57
CA ASN A 84 5.07 13.78 6.01
C ASN A 84 4.94 12.93 7.29
N VAL A 85 4.13 13.36 8.24
CA VAL A 85 3.87 12.61 9.47
C VAL A 85 3.24 11.25 9.16
N SER A 86 2.33 11.19 8.20
CA SER A 86 1.67 9.93 7.80
C SER A 86 2.62 8.99 7.06
N MET A 87 3.54 9.54 6.27
CA MET A 87 4.51 8.74 5.52
C MET A 87 5.59 8.12 6.38
N ASN A 88 6.05 8.86 7.40
CA ASN A 88 7.28 8.51 8.12
C ASN A 88 7.04 8.02 9.55
N HIS A 89 5.85 8.28 10.12
CA HIS A 89 5.61 8.04 11.56
C HIS A 89 4.28 7.37 11.86
N MET A 90 3.48 7.05 10.85
CA MET A 90 2.17 6.41 11.05
C MET A 90 2.17 5.04 10.40
N GLY A 91 1.93 4.03 11.21
CA GLY A 91 1.93 2.65 10.77
C GLY A 91 2.79 1.76 11.65
N HIS A 92 2.85 0.50 11.31
CA HIS A 92 3.72 -0.48 11.97
C HIS A 92 4.71 -1.06 10.96
N PRO A 93 5.84 -1.62 11.43
CA PRO A 93 6.76 -2.33 10.56
C PRO A 93 6.06 -3.44 9.77
N ILE A 94 6.38 -3.55 8.49
CA ILE A 94 5.69 -4.50 7.58
C ILE A 94 5.79 -5.95 8.06
N ALA A 95 6.91 -6.35 8.65
CA ALA A 95 7.10 -7.70 9.15
C ALA A 95 6.08 -8.07 10.24
N SER A 96 5.84 -7.16 11.20
CA SER A 96 4.83 -7.34 12.25
C SER A 96 3.43 -7.44 11.65
N ASN A 97 3.08 -6.52 10.74
CA ASN A 97 1.76 -6.48 10.12
C ASN A 97 1.44 -7.74 9.31
N ILE A 98 2.41 -8.25 8.55
CA ILE A 98 2.22 -9.48 7.78
C ILE A 98 2.06 -10.68 8.72
N ARG A 99 2.87 -10.76 9.76
CA ARG A 99 2.76 -11.84 10.75
C ARG A 99 1.40 -11.83 11.44
N ASP A 100 0.96 -10.68 11.92
CA ASP A 100 -0.32 -10.53 12.62
C ASP A 100 -1.50 -10.79 11.66
N GLY A 101 -1.41 -10.29 10.43
CA GLY A 101 -2.39 -10.54 9.38
C GLY A 101 -2.51 -12.03 9.06
N TYR A 102 -1.40 -12.72 8.87
CA TYR A 102 -1.39 -14.16 8.61
C TYR A 102 -1.99 -14.96 9.78
N LEU A 103 -1.61 -14.65 11.01
CA LEU A 103 -2.17 -15.30 12.20
C LEU A 103 -3.67 -15.06 12.33
N THR A 104 -4.15 -13.89 11.92
CA THR A 104 -5.58 -13.58 11.87
C THR A 104 -6.29 -14.45 10.83
N LEU A 105 -5.72 -14.60 9.64
CA LEU A 105 -6.26 -15.50 8.62
C LEU A 105 -6.28 -16.96 9.09
N VAL A 106 -5.24 -17.41 9.78
CA VAL A 106 -5.19 -18.77 10.36
C VAL A 106 -6.33 -18.97 11.36
N LYS A 107 -6.56 -18.02 12.27
CA LYS A 107 -7.67 -18.07 13.23
C LYS A 107 -9.05 -18.12 12.56
N LEU A 108 -9.17 -17.51 11.37
CA LEU A 108 -10.41 -17.48 10.60
C LEU A 108 -10.52 -18.63 9.59
N GLY A 109 -9.50 -19.49 9.46
CA GLY A 109 -9.47 -20.59 8.49
C GLY A 109 -9.33 -20.13 7.03
N MET A 110 -8.85 -18.90 6.79
CA MET A 110 -8.82 -18.23 5.48
C MET A 110 -7.42 -18.10 4.88
N GLN A 111 -6.39 -18.63 5.54
CA GLN A 111 -4.99 -18.44 5.14
C GLN A 111 -4.64 -18.96 3.73
N ASN A 112 -5.42 -19.89 3.21
CA ASN A 112 -5.24 -20.44 1.85
C ASN A 112 -6.21 -19.84 0.81
N GLN A 113 -7.07 -18.94 1.23
CA GLN A 113 -8.13 -18.37 0.38
C GLN A 113 -7.94 -16.87 0.13
N LEU A 114 -7.41 -16.14 1.11
CA LEU A 114 -7.24 -14.70 1.04
C LEU A 114 -5.74 -14.33 1.07
N PRO A 115 -5.11 -14.08 -0.09
CA PRO A 115 -3.69 -13.73 -0.13
C PRO A 115 -3.41 -12.37 0.50
N LEU A 116 -2.25 -12.30 1.20
CA LEU A 116 -1.69 -11.07 1.76
C LEU A 116 -0.50 -10.62 0.93
N PHE A 117 -0.49 -9.36 0.50
CA PHE A 117 0.63 -8.75 -0.18
C PHE A 117 1.33 -7.75 0.75
N ALA A 118 2.64 -7.86 0.85
CA ALA A 118 3.47 -6.97 1.67
C ALA A 118 4.05 -5.84 0.83
N GLY A 119 3.86 -4.59 1.26
CA GLY A 119 4.44 -3.39 0.66
C GLY A 119 5.06 -2.47 1.72
N GLY A 120 5.67 -1.38 1.28
CA GLY A 120 6.30 -0.40 2.16
C GLY A 120 7.71 -0.79 2.60
N GLY A 121 8.71 -0.09 2.09
CA GLY A 121 10.10 -0.26 2.46
C GLY A 121 10.76 -1.58 2.02
N VAL A 122 10.06 -2.45 1.31
CA VAL A 122 10.62 -3.73 0.85
C VAL A 122 11.78 -3.48 -0.11
N GLY A 123 12.98 -3.93 0.27
CA GLY A 123 14.21 -3.68 -0.47
C GLY A 123 14.95 -2.39 -0.10
N LYS A 124 14.45 -1.56 0.82
CA LYS A 124 15.08 -0.31 1.26
C LYS A 124 16.52 -0.51 1.76
N THR A 125 16.82 -1.67 2.34
CA THR A 125 18.15 -2.03 2.83
C THR A 125 19.10 -2.59 1.75
N GLY A 126 18.72 -2.54 0.48
CA GLY A 126 19.52 -3.06 -0.62
C GLY A 126 19.46 -4.58 -0.84
N ASN A 127 18.79 -5.32 0.03
CA ASN A 127 18.65 -6.78 -0.10
C ASN A 127 17.17 -7.20 -0.30
N LEU A 128 16.67 -6.96 -1.50
CA LEU A 128 15.28 -7.32 -1.83
C LEU A 128 15.00 -8.81 -1.67
N ALA A 129 15.92 -9.67 -2.07
CA ALA A 129 15.71 -11.12 -2.05
C ALA A 129 15.55 -11.64 -0.61
N ALA A 130 16.43 -11.23 0.30
CA ALA A 130 16.34 -11.64 1.71
C ALA A 130 15.08 -11.08 2.38
N ASN A 131 14.74 -9.81 2.14
CA ASN A 131 13.54 -9.19 2.69
C ASN A 131 12.28 -9.86 2.16
N ALA A 132 12.24 -10.18 0.86
CA ALA A 132 11.13 -10.91 0.26
C ALA A 132 10.96 -12.31 0.87
N ALA A 133 12.05 -13.07 0.99
CA ALA A 133 12.02 -14.39 1.61
C ALA A 133 11.53 -14.31 3.06
N ALA A 134 12.02 -13.36 3.85
CA ALA A 134 11.57 -13.17 5.24
C ALA A 134 10.06 -12.86 5.31
N LEU A 135 9.54 -11.97 4.46
CA LEU A 135 8.12 -11.63 4.45
C LEU A 135 7.24 -12.80 4.01
N ILE A 136 7.69 -13.60 3.04
CA ILE A 136 6.99 -14.83 2.63
C ILE A 136 6.98 -15.85 3.78
N MET A 137 8.08 -16.04 4.48
CA MET A 137 8.15 -16.90 5.66
C MET A 137 7.23 -16.43 6.79
N LEU A 138 6.98 -15.14 6.91
CA LEU A 138 6.03 -14.55 7.87
C LEU A 138 4.57 -14.68 7.44
N GLY A 139 4.30 -15.13 6.20
CA GLY A 139 2.97 -15.40 5.70
C GLY A 139 2.49 -14.50 4.55
N ALA A 140 3.37 -13.69 3.96
CA ALA A 140 3.01 -12.96 2.74
C ALA A 140 2.87 -13.92 1.56
N SER A 141 1.85 -13.71 0.75
CA SER A 141 1.64 -14.41 -0.53
C SER A 141 2.43 -13.77 -1.66
N GLY A 142 2.86 -12.53 -1.49
CA GLY A 142 3.67 -11.80 -2.46
C GLY A 142 4.13 -10.46 -1.91
N ILE A 143 5.02 -9.79 -2.66
CA ILE A 143 5.61 -8.50 -2.26
C ILE A 143 5.38 -7.42 -3.31
N GLN A 144 5.34 -6.17 -2.86
CA GLN A 144 5.31 -4.96 -3.68
C GLN A 144 6.60 -4.16 -3.48
N ALA A 145 7.47 -4.15 -4.47
CA ALA A 145 8.81 -3.57 -4.39
C ALA A 145 9.00 -2.36 -5.32
N GLY A 146 7.98 -1.51 -5.47
CA GLY A 146 7.93 -0.42 -6.45
C GLY A 146 9.16 0.51 -6.42
N LYS A 147 9.48 1.11 -5.28
CA LYS A 147 10.63 2.02 -5.15
C LYS A 147 11.96 1.33 -5.48
N TYR A 148 12.17 0.12 -4.98
CA TYR A 148 13.39 -0.62 -5.23
C TYR A 148 13.59 -0.90 -6.73
N ILE A 149 12.53 -1.29 -7.42
CA ILE A 149 12.58 -1.52 -8.87
C ILE A 149 12.90 -0.22 -9.61
N MET A 150 12.25 0.89 -9.25
CA MET A 150 12.55 2.19 -9.84
C MET A 150 14.00 2.65 -9.58
N GLN A 151 14.56 2.31 -8.43
CA GLN A 151 15.97 2.58 -8.14
C GLN A 151 16.91 1.74 -9.00
N ALA A 152 16.64 0.44 -9.07
CA ALA A 152 17.49 -0.50 -9.81
C ALA A 152 17.45 -0.26 -11.32
N THR A 153 16.30 0.12 -11.87
CA THR A 153 16.11 0.26 -13.33
C THR A 153 16.32 1.68 -13.84
N ALA A 154 15.92 2.68 -13.07
CA ALA A 154 15.89 4.07 -13.51
C ALA A 154 16.69 5.04 -12.61
N GLY A 155 17.39 4.53 -11.61
CA GLY A 155 18.23 5.32 -10.71
C GLY A 155 17.43 6.31 -9.84
N CYS A 156 16.22 5.96 -9.42
CA CYS A 156 15.43 6.79 -8.51
C CYS A 156 16.21 7.06 -7.21
N LEU A 157 16.28 8.32 -6.79
CA LEU A 157 17.03 8.75 -5.60
C LEU A 157 16.15 8.72 -4.31
N GLY A 158 14.87 8.39 -4.43
CA GLY A 158 13.86 8.64 -3.39
C GLY A 158 13.94 7.79 -2.14
N SER A 159 14.74 6.72 -2.08
CA SER A 159 14.80 5.88 -0.89
C SER A 159 16.16 5.82 -0.21
N GLU A 160 17.22 6.26 -0.86
CA GLU A 160 18.57 6.20 -0.27
C GLU A 160 18.88 7.40 0.65
N THR A 161 18.11 8.48 0.51
CA THR A 161 18.53 9.75 1.12
C THR A 161 17.43 10.50 1.85
N ASP A 162 16.19 10.03 1.89
CA ASP A 162 15.00 10.80 2.30
C ASP A 162 14.90 12.19 1.61
N ARG A 163 15.68 12.40 0.57
CA ARG A 163 15.92 13.72 -0.05
C ARG A 163 15.13 13.97 -1.32
N CYS A 164 14.58 12.94 -1.95
CA CYS A 164 13.86 13.13 -3.20
C CYS A 164 12.37 12.84 -3.03
N ASN A 165 11.59 13.90 -2.86
CA ASN A 165 10.13 13.83 -2.71
C ASN A 165 9.41 14.75 -3.71
N ILE A 166 9.98 14.90 -4.91
CA ILE A 166 9.51 15.84 -5.92
C ILE A 166 8.77 15.19 -7.10
N CYS A 167 8.41 13.91 -6.97
CA CYS A 167 7.65 13.19 -8.00
C CYS A 167 6.31 13.86 -8.32
N ASN A 168 5.67 14.45 -7.31
CA ASN A 168 4.36 15.07 -7.41
C ASN A 168 4.35 16.41 -8.16
N ILE A 169 5.52 17.05 -8.33
CA ILE A 169 5.63 18.33 -9.04
C ILE A 169 6.23 18.19 -10.45
N GLY A 170 6.50 16.95 -10.89
CA GLY A 170 7.01 16.67 -12.24
C GLY A 170 8.47 17.06 -12.51
N LEU A 171 9.22 17.43 -11.47
CA LEU A 171 10.63 17.86 -11.59
C LEU A 171 11.62 16.74 -11.23
N CYS A 172 11.33 15.53 -11.66
CA CYS A 172 12.21 14.39 -11.36
C CYS A 172 13.61 14.57 -12.01
N PRO A 173 14.72 14.59 -11.23
CA PRO A 173 16.06 14.78 -11.78
C PRO A 173 16.52 13.58 -12.62
N LYS A 174 15.80 12.46 -12.57
CA LYS A 174 16.04 11.24 -13.36
C LYS A 174 15.01 11.05 -14.48
N GLY A 175 14.12 11.99 -14.68
CA GLY A 175 13.11 11.90 -15.74
C GLY A 175 11.99 10.87 -15.53
N ILE A 176 11.95 10.16 -14.38
CA ILE A 176 10.99 9.06 -14.16
C ILE A 176 9.55 9.56 -14.13
N THR A 177 9.33 10.74 -13.59
CA THR A 177 8.00 11.35 -13.45
C THR A 177 7.84 12.67 -14.22
N SER A 178 8.86 13.09 -14.96
CA SER A 178 8.72 14.19 -15.91
C SER A 178 7.95 13.70 -17.14
N GLN A 179 7.14 14.59 -17.67
CA GLN A 179 6.29 14.30 -18.83
C GLN A 179 6.76 15.04 -20.09
N ASP A 180 7.99 15.55 -20.07
CA ASP A 180 8.64 16.25 -21.17
C ASP A 180 9.33 15.26 -22.11
#